data_61fcd165af504d67845e0e0615060eca
#
_entry.id   61fcd165af504d67845e0e0615060eca
#
_cell.length_a   1.000
_cell.length_b   1.000
_cell.length_c   1.000
_cell.angle_alpha   90.00
_cell.angle_beta   90.00
_cell.angle_gamma   90.00
#
_symmetry.space_group_name_H-M   'P 1'
#
loop_
_entity.id
_entity.type
_entity.pdbx_description
1 polymer ?
#
loop_
_entity_poly.entity_id
_entity_poly.type
_entity_poly.pdbx_seq_one_letter_code
_entity_poly.pdbx_strand_id
1 'polypeptide(L)'
;MDPQRILKALSNPHRLDIILWLKHPEQEFGVQVHFKTLIDFPNSVSVKSIQKRCGVSQSSVSTFMTMLERAGLVESQKIDQYTYYRRNETVIREFGEWYNKEVSIQTDNIDKLLETVTLDDTSYPSTEDSSMLNQQQSIGISTKGLDYEKDNT
;
A
#
# COMPACT_ATOMS: atom_id res chain seq x y z
N MET A 1 -0.16 19.37 -8.70
CA MET A 1 -0.85 18.08 -8.48
C MET A 1 -2.16 18.33 -7.74
N ASP A 2 -3.20 17.50 -7.95
CA ASP A 2 -4.51 17.57 -7.25
C ASP A 2 -4.70 16.30 -6.40
N PRO A 3 -4.47 16.38 -5.06
CA PRO A 3 -4.52 15.20 -4.18
C PRO A 3 -5.90 14.53 -4.13
N GLN A 4 -6.98 15.30 -4.16
CA GLN A 4 -8.33 14.74 -4.10
C GLN A 4 -8.65 13.91 -5.35
N ARG A 5 -8.21 14.39 -6.52
CA ARG A 5 -8.37 13.67 -7.78
C ARG A 5 -7.55 12.38 -7.79
N ILE A 6 -6.34 12.41 -7.24
CA ILE A 6 -5.49 11.22 -7.08
C ILE A 6 -6.15 10.20 -6.16
N LEU A 7 -6.59 10.60 -4.96
CA LEU A 7 -7.28 9.72 -4.02
C LEU A 7 -8.52 9.08 -4.64
N LYS A 8 -9.33 9.87 -5.37
CA LYS A 8 -10.49 9.36 -6.09
C LYS A 8 -10.09 8.37 -7.20
N ALA A 9 -9.00 8.62 -7.91
CA ALA A 9 -8.51 7.70 -8.93
C ALA A 9 -8.04 6.38 -8.30
N LEU A 10 -7.36 6.41 -7.17
CA LEU A 10 -6.83 5.23 -6.49
C LEU A 10 -7.85 4.46 -5.64
N SER A 11 -9.05 5.00 -5.39
CA SER A 11 -10.09 4.36 -4.58
C SER A 11 -10.73 3.11 -5.22
N ASN A 12 -10.40 2.78 -6.46
CA ASN A 12 -10.87 1.58 -7.13
C ASN A 12 -9.73 0.53 -7.20
N PRO A 13 -9.97 -0.74 -6.82
CA PRO A 13 -8.93 -1.76 -6.74
C PRO A 13 -8.22 -1.99 -8.09
N HIS A 14 -8.95 -2.10 -9.19
CA HIS A 14 -8.31 -2.31 -10.50
C HIS A 14 -7.40 -1.13 -10.91
N ARG A 15 -7.77 0.11 -10.60
CA ARG A 15 -6.93 1.26 -10.91
C ARG A 15 -5.68 1.30 -10.04
N LEU A 16 -5.82 0.94 -8.76
CA LEU A 16 -4.68 0.81 -7.85
C LEU A 16 -3.73 -0.30 -8.34
N ASP A 17 -4.27 -1.47 -8.69
CA ASP A 17 -3.50 -2.59 -9.23
C ASP A 17 -2.72 -2.19 -10.49
N ILE A 18 -3.36 -1.48 -11.42
CA ILE A 18 -2.68 -0.97 -12.64
C ILE A 18 -1.48 -0.11 -12.27
N ILE A 19 -1.61 0.82 -11.34
CA ILE A 19 -0.50 1.68 -10.89
C ILE A 19 0.62 0.84 -10.25
N LEU A 20 0.28 -0.18 -9.47
CA LEU A 20 1.27 -1.07 -8.87
C LEU A 20 2.00 -1.92 -9.92
N TRP A 21 1.29 -2.49 -10.88
CA TRP A 21 1.90 -3.26 -11.97
C TRP A 21 2.81 -2.42 -12.88
N LEU A 22 2.38 -1.20 -13.17
CA LEU A 22 3.20 -0.27 -13.98
C LEU A 22 4.45 0.23 -13.26
N LYS A 23 4.63 -0.09 -11.97
CA LYS A 23 5.88 0.20 -11.23
C LYS A 23 7.05 -0.66 -11.71
N HIS A 24 6.76 -1.93 -12.04
CA HIS A 24 7.74 -2.90 -12.49
C HIS A 24 7.25 -3.60 -13.76
N PRO A 25 7.14 -2.87 -14.90
CA PRO A 25 6.44 -3.35 -16.08
C PRO A 25 7.03 -4.63 -16.68
N GLU A 26 8.34 -4.82 -16.64
CA GLU A 26 8.98 -6.03 -17.16
C GLU A 26 8.64 -7.27 -16.33
N GLN A 27 8.56 -7.13 -15.00
CA GLN A 27 8.21 -8.23 -14.10
C GLN A 27 6.74 -8.62 -14.26
N GLU A 28 5.87 -7.64 -14.44
CA GLU A 28 4.43 -7.83 -14.42
C GLU A 28 3.83 -8.19 -15.78
N PHE A 29 4.45 -7.73 -16.88
CA PHE A 29 3.95 -7.91 -18.24
C PHE A 29 4.94 -8.58 -19.18
N GLY A 30 6.15 -8.89 -18.70
CA GLY A 30 7.26 -9.35 -19.54
C GLY A 30 7.86 -8.24 -20.41
N VAL A 31 8.91 -8.59 -21.15
CA VAL A 31 9.57 -7.63 -22.02
C VAL A 31 8.62 -7.17 -23.14
N GLN A 32 8.35 -5.88 -23.19
CA GLN A 32 7.53 -5.27 -24.24
C GLN A 32 8.40 -5.11 -25.51
N VAL A 33 8.29 -6.05 -26.43
CA VAL A 33 9.19 -6.20 -27.61
C VAL A 33 8.85 -5.20 -28.74
N HIS A 34 8.47 -3.98 -28.42
CA HIS A 34 8.28 -2.97 -29.47
C HIS A 34 9.47 -2.02 -29.47
N PHE A 35 10.34 -2.13 -30.48
CA PHE A 35 11.60 -1.37 -30.55
C PHE A 35 11.38 0.16 -30.40
N LYS A 36 10.32 0.71 -30.99
CA LYS A 36 9.98 2.12 -30.84
C LYS A 36 9.61 2.51 -29.40
N THR A 37 8.93 1.63 -28.63
CA THR A 37 8.61 1.94 -27.23
C THR A 37 9.83 1.98 -26.34
N LEU A 38 10.84 1.19 -26.64
CA LEU A 38 12.10 1.20 -25.88
C LEU A 38 12.85 2.53 -26.02
N ILE A 39 12.73 3.20 -27.17
CA ILE A 39 13.43 4.46 -27.45
C ILE A 39 12.55 5.66 -27.09
N ASP A 40 11.32 5.71 -27.62
CA ASP A 40 10.49 6.90 -27.58
C ASP A 40 9.66 7.01 -26.29
N PHE A 41 9.30 5.86 -25.69
CA PHE A 41 8.44 5.82 -24.49
C PHE A 41 8.82 4.64 -23.59
N PRO A 42 10.00 4.65 -22.96
CA PRO A 42 10.51 3.55 -22.17
C PRO A 42 9.64 3.28 -20.93
N ASN A 43 9.70 2.04 -20.43
CA ASN A 43 8.92 1.55 -19.28
C ASN A 43 7.40 1.62 -19.47
N SER A 44 6.95 1.63 -20.72
CA SER A 44 5.52 1.68 -21.04
C SER A 44 4.96 0.31 -21.39
N VAL A 45 3.65 0.15 -21.16
CA VAL A 45 2.90 -1.09 -21.39
C VAL A 45 1.73 -0.80 -22.32
N SER A 46 1.48 -1.68 -23.29
CA SER A 46 0.35 -1.52 -24.20
C SER A 46 -0.98 -1.67 -23.45
N VAL A 47 -1.99 -0.91 -23.84
CA VAL A 47 -3.33 -1.04 -23.26
C VAL A 47 -3.88 -2.45 -23.37
N LYS A 48 -3.50 -3.21 -24.41
CA LYS A 48 -3.91 -4.59 -24.62
C LYS A 48 -3.31 -5.53 -23.56
N SER A 49 -2.05 -5.32 -23.18
CA SER A 49 -1.39 -6.08 -22.10
C SER A 49 -2.05 -5.79 -20.75
N ILE A 50 -2.35 -4.51 -20.47
CA ILE A 50 -3.07 -4.10 -19.27
C ILE A 50 -4.45 -4.76 -19.22
N GLN A 51 -5.19 -4.74 -20.32
CA GLN A 51 -6.51 -5.37 -20.43
C GLN A 51 -6.45 -6.87 -20.15
N LYS A 52 -5.50 -7.56 -20.77
CA LYS A 52 -5.32 -9.00 -20.57
C LYS A 52 -5.08 -9.34 -19.10
N ARG A 53 -4.30 -8.53 -18.40
CA ARG A 53 -3.99 -8.74 -16.98
C ARG A 53 -5.16 -8.38 -16.07
N CYS A 54 -5.88 -7.30 -16.35
CA CYS A 54 -7.07 -6.91 -15.57
C CYS A 54 -8.21 -7.93 -15.66
N GLY A 55 -8.32 -8.68 -16.74
CA GLY A 55 -9.40 -9.65 -16.94
C GLY A 55 -10.80 -9.03 -17.10
N VAL A 56 -10.89 -7.73 -17.40
CA VAL A 56 -12.15 -6.99 -17.57
C VAL A 56 -12.34 -6.53 -19.02
N SER A 57 -13.52 -5.98 -19.33
CA SER A 57 -13.81 -5.50 -20.68
C SER A 57 -12.88 -4.37 -21.13
N GLN A 58 -12.69 -4.23 -22.43
CA GLN A 58 -11.88 -3.12 -23.00
C GLN A 58 -12.45 -1.76 -22.63
N SER A 59 -13.76 -1.60 -22.59
CA SER A 59 -14.41 -0.34 -22.18
C SER A 59 -14.13 0.02 -20.73
N SER A 60 -14.09 -0.97 -19.84
CA SER A 60 -13.73 -0.78 -18.44
C SER A 60 -12.27 -0.31 -18.30
N VAL A 61 -11.34 -0.98 -18.98
CA VAL A 61 -9.92 -0.57 -18.96
C VAL A 61 -9.74 0.84 -19.54
N SER A 62 -10.40 1.15 -20.65
CA SER A 62 -10.37 2.51 -21.21
C SER A 62 -10.83 3.56 -20.20
N THR A 63 -11.90 3.28 -19.46
CA THR A 63 -12.40 4.18 -18.41
C THR A 63 -11.39 4.31 -17.27
N PHE A 64 -10.77 3.18 -16.83
CA PHE A 64 -9.74 3.20 -15.79
C PHE A 64 -8.53 4.03 -16.19
N MET A 65 -8.02 3.81 -17.41
CA MET A 65 -6.87 4.56 -17.92
C MET A 65 -7.17 6.06 -18.06
N THR A 66 -8.35 6.42 -18.55
CA THR A 66 -8.78 7.83 -18.63
C THR A 66 -8.82 8.49 -17.25
N MET A 67 -9.30 7.78 -16.22
CA MET A 67 -9.33 8.33 -14.86
C MET A 67 -7.93 8.51 -14.27
N LEU A 68 -7.04 7.55 -14.48
CA LEU A 68 -5.65 7.61 -14.04
C LEU A 68 -4.88 8.73 -14.76
N GLU A 69 -5.09 8.89 -16.06
CA GLU A 69 -4.49 9.94 -16.88
C GLU A 69 -4.98 11.34 -16.47
N ARG A 70 -6.29 11.52 -16.23
CA ARG A 70 -6.86 12.78 -15.71
C ARG A 70 -6.34 13.13 -14.32
N ALA A 71 -5.99 12.15 -13.51
CA ALA A 71 -5.33 12.34 -12.22
C ALA A 71 -3.82 12.63 -12.35
N GLY A 72 -3.26 12.53 -13.55
CA GLY A 72 -1.83 12.70 -13.83
C GLY A 72 -0.96 11.52 -13.37
N LEU A 73 -1.56 10.41 -12.93
CA LEU A 73 -0.83 9.23 -12.42
C LEU A 73 -0.16 8.39 -13.52
N VAL A 74 -0.67 8.49 -14.74
CA VAL A 74 -0.10 7.84 -15.91
C VAL A 74 0.01 8.83 -17.06
N GLU A 75 0.96 8.55 -17.94
CA GLU A 75 1.13 9.20 -19.23
C GLU A 75 0.81 8.22 -20.33
N SER A 76 0.26 8.70 -21.44
CA SER A 76 -0.01 7.88 -22.62
C SER A 76 0.69 8.38 -23.85
N GLN A 77 1.06 7.45 -24.72
CA GLN A 77 1.58 7.73 -26.04
C GLN A 77 1.04 6.73 -27.05
N LYS A 78 0.58 7.25 -28.20
CA LYS A 78 0.19 6.41 -29.32
C LYS A 78 1.41 6.15 -30.18
N ILE A 79 1.75 4.87 -30.34
CA ILE A 79 2.84 4.40 -31.18
C ILE A 79 2.25 3.42 -32.19
N ASP A 80 2.32 3.77 -33.47
CA ASP A 80 1.63 3.08 -34.56
C ASP A 80 0.10 2.97 -34.29
N GLN A 81 -0.43 1.77 -34.19
CA GLN A 81 -1.86 1.51 -33.94
C GLN A 81 -2.18 1.25 -32.45
N TYR A 82 -1.18 1.26 -31.57
CA TYR A 82 -1.33 0.90 -30.18
C TYR A 82 -1.14 2.11 -29.27
N THR A 83 -1.90 2.16 -28.16
CA THR A 83 -1.68 3.11 -27.08
C THR A 83 -0.90 2.42 -25.98
N TYR A 84 0.16 3.08 -25.54
CA TYR A 84 1.02 2.66 -24.45
C TYR A 84 0.86 3.60 -23.27
N TYR A 85 1.02 3.07 -22.07
CA TYR A 85 0.91 3.80 -20.82
C TYR A 85 2.12 3.53 -19.94
N ARG A 86 2.59 4.55 -19.26
CA ARG A 86 3.58 4.42 -18.19
C ARG A 86 3.18 5.25 -16.97
N ARG A 87 3.73 4.97 -15.82
CA ARG A 87 3.53 5.77 -14.62
C ARG A 87 4.18 7.14 -14.77
N ASN A 88 3.53 8.15 -14.20
CA ASN A 88 4.13 9.46 -13.99
C ASN A 88 4.79 9.49 -12.61
N GLU A 89 6.07 9.13 -12.55
CA GLU A 89 6.81 9.03 -11.30
C GLU A 89 6.94 10.37 -10.57
N THR A 90 6.94 11.49 -11.32
CA THR A 90 6.99 12.83 -10.74
C THR A 90 5.74 13.13 -9.93
N VAL A 91 4.55 12.92 -10.49
CA VAL A 91 3.27 13.16 -9.79
C VAL A 91 3.10 12.19 -8.63
N ILE A 92 3.53 10.93 -8.77
CA ILE A 92 3.44 9.93 -7.70
C ILE A 92 4.34 10.31 -6.52
N ARG A 93 5.56 10.78 -6.78
CA ARG A 93 6.46 11.26 -5.74
C ARG A 93 5.90 12.50 -5.04
N GLU A 94 5.46 13.50 -5.78
CA GLU A 94 4.84 14.70 -5.23
C GLU A 94 3.63 14.38 -4.34
N PHE A 95 2.81 13.41 -4.77
CA PHE A 95 1.67 12.95 -3.97
C PHE A 95 2.11 12.26 -2.68
N GLY A 96 3.16 11.44 -2.73
CA GLY A 96 3.73 10.80 -1.54
C GLY A 96 4.28 11.82 -0.54
N GLU A 97 5.01 12.83 -1.01
CA GLU A 97 5.54 13.93 -0.18
C GLU A 97 4.39 14.73 0.46
N TRP A 98 3.38 15.08 -0.32
CA TRP A 98 2.18 15.76 0.19
C TRP A 98 1.45 14.91 1.25
N TYR A 99 1.24 13.61 0.98
CA TYR A 99 0.57 12.71 1.91
C TYR A 99 1.31 12.61 3.24
N ASN A 100 2.62 12.44 3.20
CA ASN A 100 3.45 12.36 4.40
C ASN A 100 3.42 13.67 5.19
N LYS A 101 3.41 14.81 4.52
CA LYS A 101 3.38 16.13 5.16
C LYS A 101 2.02 16.48 5.78
N GLU A 102 0.93 16.22 5.05
CA GLU A 102 -0.40 16.75 5.41
C GLU A 102 -1.29 15.72 6.13
N VAL A 103 -1.07 14.42 5.92
CA VAL A 103 -1.95 13.35 6.39
C VAL A 103 -1.27 12.42 7.39
N SER A 104 0.02 12.16 7.22
CA SER A 104 0.79 11.28 8.11
C SER A 104 1.07 11.97 9.45
N ILE A 105 0.97 11.23 10.54
CA ILE A 105 1.42 11.72 11.85
C ILE A 105 2.95 11.82 11.80
N GLN A 106 3.49 13.00 12.06
CA GLN A 106 4.94 13.17 12.19
C GLN A 106 5.38 12.45 13.48
N THR A 107 6.13 11.38 13.31
CA THR A 107 6.66 10.56 14.42
C THR A 107 7.72 11.30 15.25
N ASP A 108 8.29 12.39 14.75
CA ASP A 108 9.29 13.20 15.43
C ASP A 108 8.85 13.69 16.83
N ASN A 109 7.52 13.88 17.01
CA ASN A 109 6.97 14.23 18.32
C ASN A 109 6.82 13.03 19.25
N ILE A 110 6.66 11.80 18.70
CA ILE A 110 6.50 10.58 19.49
C ILE A 110 7.86 10.14 20.03
N ASP A 111 8.90 10.18 19.22
CA ASP A 111 10.27 9.86 19.66
C ASP A 111 10.74 10.82 20.76
N LYS A 112 10.41 12.10 20.62
CA LYS A 112 10.72 13.11 21.64
C LYS A 112 9.91 12.95 22.94
N LEU A 113 8.67 12.48 22.84
CA LEU A 113 7.83 12.13 24.00
C LEU A 113 8.34 10.84 24.68
N LEU A 114 8.80 9.86 23.91
CA LEU A 114 9.38 8.63 24.45
C LEU A 114 10.71 8.89 25.16
N GLU A 115 11.57 9.79 24.65
CA GLU A 115 12.79 10.22 25.31
C GLU A 115 12.50 10.92 26.64
N THR A 116 11.44 11.74 26.74
CA THR A 116 11.06 12.42 27.99
C THR A 116 10.47 11.46 29.02
N VAL A 117 9.76 10.40 28.59
CA VAL A 117 9.18 9.40 29.49
C VAL A 117 10.25 8.48 30.07
N THR A 118 11.31 8.17 29.33
CA THR A 118 12.40 7.30 29.81
C THR A 118 13.35 7.98 30.79
N LEU A 119 13.32 9.31 30.91
CA LEU A 119 14.18 10.04 31.83
C LEU A 119 13.58 10.22 33.25
N ASP A 120 12.29 9.94 33.44
CA ASP A 120 11.60 10.15 34.73
C ASP A 120 11.46 8.87 35.57
N ASP A 121 11.96 7.71 35.10
CA ASP A 121 11.78 6.41 35.78
C ASP A 121 13.02 5.96 36.57
N THR A 122 13.76 6.90 37.17
CA THR A 122 14.86 6.57 38.09
C THR A 122 14.53 6.86 39.57
N SER A 123 13.27 6.70 39.96
CA SER A 123 12.91 6.73 41.39
C SER A 123 11.92 5.63 41.76
N TYR A 124 12.33 4.37 41.60
CA TYR A 124 11.76 3.28 42.40
C TYR A 124 12.59 3.15 43.68
N PRO A 125 12.02 3.32 44.87
CA PRO A 125 12.70 2.96 46.11
C PRO A 125 12.86 1.45 46.14
N SER A 126 14.08 1.00 46.23
CA SER A 126 14.46 -0.38 46.54
C SER A 126 13.89 -0.76 47.91
N THR A 127 12.76 -1.43 47.96
CA THR A 127 12.34 -2.14 49.15
C THR A 127 12.92 -3.54 49.14
N GLU A 128 14.10 -3.69 49.75
CA GLU A 128 14.46 -4.92 50.40
C GLU A 128 13.47 -5.16 51.56
N ASP A 129 12.55 -6.08 51.36
CA ASP A 129 11.94 -6.83 52.45
C ASP A 129 11.40 -8.15 51.91
N SER A 130 12.31 -9.11 51.90
CA SER A 130 12.03 -10.53 51.68
C SER A 130 11.68 -11.19 53.00
N SER A 131 10.46 -11.00 53.51
CA SER A 131 9.91 -11.95 54.49
C SER A 131 8.45 -11.67 54.76
N MET A 132 7.62 -12.60 54.37
CA MET A 132 6.18 -12.79 54.64
C MET A 132 5.34 -12.69 53.35
N LEU A 133 5.17 -13.85 52.71
CA LEU A 133 3.86 -14.28 52.17
C LEU A 133 3.98 -15.70 51.61
N ASN A 134 4.20 -16.62 52.52
CA ASN A 134 3.85 -18.01 52.30
C ASN A 134 2.58 -18.25 53.13
N GLN A 135 1.41 -18.15 52.51
CA GLN A 135 0.19 -18.91 52.88
C GLN A 135 -1.02 -18.43 52.07
N GLN A 136 -1.70 -19.43 51.53
CA GLN A 136 -3.09 -19.41 51.05
C GLN A 136 -3.32 -18.76 49.70
N GLN A 137 -3.98 -19.35 48.73
CA GLN A 137 -4.93 -20.45 48.65
C GLN A 137 -5.14 -20.86 47.19
N SER A 138 -5.22 -22.15 47.00
CA SER A 138 -5.78 -22.81 45.82
C SER A 138 -7.20 -22.32 45.50
N ILE A 139 -7.40 -21.70 44.34
CA ILE A 139 -8.69 -21.62 43.70
C ILE A 139 -8.56 -22.20 42.30
N GLY A 140 -9.19 -23.37 42.13
CA GLY A 140 -9.27 -24.07 40.86
C GLY A 140 -10.17 -23.31 39.88
N ILE A 141 -9.64 -23.12 38.69
CA ILE A 141 -10.43 -22.75 37.53
C ILE A 141 -10.46 -23.96 36.60
N SER A 142 -11.62 -24.60 36.60
CA SER A 142 -11.99 -25.69 35.69
C SER A 142 -12.05 -25.16 34.24
N THR A 143 -11.15 -25.62 33.40
CA THR A 143 -11.28 -25.44 31.95
C THR A 143 -12.23 -26.51 31.41
N LYS A 144 -13.47 -26.16 31.16
CA LYS A 144 -14.36 -26.95 30.30
C LYS A 144 -13.98 -26.77 28.84
N GLY A 145 -13.65 -27.89 28.22
CA GLY A 145 -13.37 -28.00 26.79
C GLY A 145 -14.59 -27.60 25.94
N LEU A 146 -14.34 -26.95 24.85
CA LEU A 146 -15.25 -26.77 23.73
C LEU A 146 -14.77 -27.70 22.61
N ASP A 147 -15.45 -28.83 22.49
CA ASP A 147 -15.34 -29.75 21.37
C ASP A 147 -16.01 -29.11 20.16
N TYR A 148 -15.25 -28.94 19.10
CA TYR A 148 -15.81 -28.66 17.77
C TYR A 148 -16.07 -29.99 17.07
N GLU A 149 -17.33 -30.34 17.03
CA GLU A 149 -17.87 -31.44 16.26
C GLU A 149 -17.76 -31.11 14.74
N LYS A 150 -17.12 -32.01 14.02
CA LYS A 150 -17.14 -32.07 12.56
C LYS A 150 -18.43 -32.74 12.14
N ASP A 151 -19.29 -32.06 11.40
CA ASP A 151 -20.32 -32.73 10.62
C ASP A 151 -20.01 -32.61 9.13
N ASN A 152 -19.77 -33.80 8.58
CA ASN A 152 -19.79 -34.15 7.19
C ASN A 152 -21.24 -34.46 6.78
N THR A 153 -21.79 -33.75 5.79
CA THR A 153 -22.62 -34.39 4.73
C THR A 153 -22.78 -33.38 3.60
#